data_c786f597b9c9db57a23a2b7f52345ae7
#
_entry.id   c786f597b9c9db57a23a2b7f52345ae7
#
_cell.length_a   1.000
_cell.length_b   1.000
_cell.length_c   1.000
_cell.angle_alpha   90.00
_cell.angle_beta   90.00
_cell.angle_gamma   90.00
#
_symmetry.space_group_name_H-M   'P 1'
#
loop_
_entity.id
_entity.type
_entity.pdbx_description
1 polymer ?
#
loop_
_entity_poly.entity_id
_entity_poly.type
_entity_poly.pdbx_seq_one_letter_code
_entity_poly.pdbx_strand_id
1 'polypeptide(L)'
;MTNSSTMNIRTQKKSIIKKIIAIILGFGPGIFAIGYTIGTGSVTSMIVAGSKFNMQLLWVLLLSCLFSGILMFSYGNYGLITGETALYGFKKHFKYGKILAILIIVGITFGQWNSLMGILGISSNIIYEILVLNFNGLKDHEYETILVIALVIIITFYLLMLVGKYTFFEKILVVFVTLMGVSFLLSLFFVQPLSVDVVKGLIPTIPDVPDGKMLVAAFVGTTMAAATFLSRPLFVKGKGWTIKNLNQQKKDAITAALLIFIISGTIMAVSAGALFHEGKEVTHVLDMANTLEPIAGKWAVTIFFFGALSAGLSSIFPCLLIAPLLVADYQSGKLDTNSTQFRVITFIACLVALIGPAFGANPIEIQILSQVFNVFVLPAVVLGIILIVNSKKIMKGYKTSIGVNIGLFSALFFSLVISYNGTVALTEYF
;
A
#
# COMPACT_ATOMS: atom_id res chain seq x y z
N MET A 1 7.96 39.56 -33.13
CA MET A 1 8.80 38.37 -32.81
C MET A 1 8.39 37.63 -31.51
N THR A 2 7.30 37.98 -30.85
CA THR A 2 6.86 37.41 -29.53
C THR A 2 5.91 36.21 -29.58
N ASN A 3 5.33 35.90 -30.77
CA ASN A 3 4.33 34.83 -30.89
C ASN A 3 4.93 33.42 -31.17
N SER A 4 6.16 33.31 -31.68
CA SER A 4 6.76 31.99 -31.98
C SER A 4 7.39 31.33 -30.76
N SER A 5 7.89 32.08 -29.80
CA SER A 5 8.49 31.54 -28.58
C SER A 5 7.44 30.96 -27.58
N THR A 6 6.30 31.62 -27.45
CA THR A 6 5.19 31.15 -26.60
C THR A 6 4.49 29.89 -27.15
N MET A 7 4.43 29.76 -28.47
CA MET A 7 3.86 28.60 -29.14
C MET A 7 4.80 27.37 -29.04
N ASN A 8 6.11 27.57 -29.09
CA ASN A 8 7.09 26.49 -28.88
C ASN A 8 7.11 25.97 -27.43
N ILE A 9 7.00 26.85 -26.45
CA ILE A 9 6.95 26.49 -25.03
C ILE A 9 5.66 25.71 -24.71
N ARG A 10 4.52 26.10 -25.29
CA ARG A 10 3.24 25.35 -25.11
C ARG A 10 3.26 23.98 -25.77
N THR A 11 3.87 23.84 -26.95
CA THR A 11 4.00 22.55 -27.65
C THR A 11 4.99 21.62 -26.91
N GLN A 12 6.07 22.15 -26.39
CA GLN A 12 7.06 21.40 -25.62
C GLN A 12 6.50 20.96 -24.26
N LYS A 13 5.75 21.81 -23.55
CA LYS A 13 5.03 21.44 -22.33
C LYS A 13 3.97 20.37 -22.58
N LYS A 14 3.18 20.47 -23.67
CA LYS A 14 2.22 19.43 -24.07
C LYS A 14 2.91 18.10 -24.41
N SER A 15 4.10 18.13 -24.99
CA SER A 15 4.89 16.93 -25.30
C SER A 15 5.44 16.26 -24.02
N ILE A 16 5.92 17.05 -23.06
CA ILE A 16 6.43 16.56 -21.78
C ILE A 16 5.28 15.96 -20.95
N ILE A 17 4.15 16.65 -20.84
CA ILE A 17 2.96 16.14 -20.13
C ILE A 17 2.46 14.85 -20.79
N LYS A 18 2.40 14.78 -22.13
CA LYS A 18 2.04 13.54 -22.83
C LYS A 18 3.04 12.42 -22.58
N LYS A 19 4.34 12.71 -22.50
CA LYS A 19 5.36 11.71 -22.15
C LYS A 19 5.24 11.23 -20.72
N ILE A 20 5.01 12.14 -19.76
CA ILE A 20 4.78 11.80 -18.36
C ILE A 20 3.50 10.94 -18.22
N ILE A 21 2.39 11.36 -18.84
CA ILE A 21 1.14 10.59 -18.86
C ILE A 21 1.35 9.23 -19.54
N ALA A 22 2.11 9.15 -20.64
CA ALA A 22 2.40 7.89 -21.31
C ALA A 22 3.31 6.98 -20.46
N ILE A 23 4.25 7.54 -19.68
CA ILE A 23 5.05 6.79 -18.71
C ILE A 23 4.14 6.28 -17.60
N ILE A 24 3.30 7.14 -17.03
CA ILE A 24 2.38 6.81 -15.93
C ILE A 24 1.32 5.79 -16.40
N LEU A 25 0.73 5.96 -17.59
CA LEU A 25 -0.20 5.00 -18.18
C LEU A 25 0.49 3.73 -18.70
N GLY A 26 1.80 3.77 -18.90
CA GLY A 26 2.64 2.61 -19.22
C GLY A 26 2.94 1.73 -18.00
N PHE A 27 2.64 2.21 -16.77
CA PHE A 27 2.66 1.37 -15.59
C PHE A 27 1.62 0.25 -15.73
N GLY A 28 2.07 -0.94 -15.56
CA GLY A 28 1.24 -2.12 -15.55
C GLY A 28 0.62 -2.36 -14.17
N PRO A 29 0.63 -3.62 -13.74
CA PRO A 29 0.17 -4.02 -12.40
C PRO A 29 0.88 -3.30 -11.24
N GLY A 30 2.03 -2.67 -11.49
CA GLY A 30 2.79 -1.92 -10.48
C GLY A 30 2.04 -0.74 -9.88
N ILE A 31 1.18 -0.06 -10.65
CA ILE A 31 0.39 1.06 -10.11
C ILE A 31 -0.60 0.60 -9.02
N PHE A 32 -1.19 -0.59 -9.19
CA PHE A 32 -2.02 -1.19 -8.16
C PHE A 32 -1.19 -1.49 -6.91
N ALA A 33 0.02 -2.06 -7.09
CA ALA A 33 0.91 -2.35 -5.98
C ALA A 33 1.30 -1.07 -5.21
N ILE A 34 1.62 0.02 -5.91
CA ILE A 34 1.95 1.31 -5.29
C ILE A 34 0.74 1.85 -4.51
N GLY A 35 -0.42 1.97 -5.14
CA GLY A 35 -1.63 2.54 -4.51
C GLY A 35 -2.17 1.69 -3.36
N TYR A 36 -1.96 0.36 -3.40
CA TYR A 36 -2.31 -0.53 -2.31
C TYR A 36 -1.31 -0.47 -1.15
N THR A 37 -0.02 -0.49 -1.45
CA THR A 37 1.06 -0.56 -0.45
C THR A 37 1.26 0.78 0.26
N ILE A 38 1.21 1.90 -0.48
CA ILE A 38 1.36 3.24 0.09
C ILE A 38 -0.03 3.82 0.39
N GLY A 39 -0.74 3.15 1.30
CA GLY A 39 -2.00 3.63 1.86
C GLY A 39 -1.81 4.35 3.18
N THR A 40 -2.91 4.64 3.86
CA THR A 40 -2.85 5.21 5.20
C THR A 40 -2.07 4.33 6.18
N GLY A 41 -2.09 3.00 6.03
CA GLY A 41 -1.29 2.10 6.85
C GLY A 41 0.21 2.34 6.71
N SER A 42 0.71 2.55 5.48
CA SER A 42 2.10 2.92 5.25
C SER A 42 2.37 4.34 5.76
N VAL A 43 1.50 5.31 5.43
CA VAL A 43 1.64 6.70 5.89
C VAL A 43 1.72 6.74 7.42
N THR A 44 0.77 6.11 8.11
CA THR A 44 0.73 6.08 9.58
C THR A 44 1.96 5.41 10.17
N SER A 45 2.33 4.22 9.69
CA SER A 45 3.50 3.49 10.19
C SER A 45 4.79 4.28 9.98
N MET A 46 4.98 4.90 8.79
CA MET A 46 6.16 5.71 8.49
C MET A 46 6.24 6.97 9.36
N ILE A 47 5.09 7.61 9.62
CA ILE A 47 5.03 8.81 10.46
C ILE A 47 5.33 8.47 11.90
N VAL A 48 4.66 7.45 12.46
CA VAL A 48 4.89 7.03 13.84
C VAL A 48 6.35 6.57 14.03
N ALA A 49 6.91 5.85 13.06
CA ALA A 49 8.31 5.45 13.14
C ALA A 49 9.27 6.64 13.03
N GLY A 50 9.02 7.57 12.12
CA GLY A 50 9.84 8.77 11.97
C GLY A 50 9.82 9.63 13.24
N SER A 51 8.65 9.82 13.85
CA SER A 51 8.50 10.60 15.08
C SER A 51 9.13 9.95 16.31
N LYS A 52 9.01 8.61 16.46
CA LYS A 52 9.52 7.88 17.64
C LYS A 52 10.98 7.45 17.49
N PHE A 53 11.38 7.02 16.30
CA PHE A 53 12.67 6.35 16.07
C PHE A 53 13.55 7.02 15.02
N ASN A 54 13.22 8.24 14.61
CA ASN A 54 13.95 8.94 13.57
C ASN A 54 14.01 8.06 12.28
N MET A 55 15.18 7.88 11.70
CA MET A 55 15.38 7.05 10.51
C MET A 55 15.78 5.58 10.82
N GLN A 56 15.78 5.16 12.10
CA GLN A 56 16.32 3.84 12.52
C GLN A 56 15.68 2.64 11.81
N LEU A 57 14.43 2.74 11.37
CA LEU A 57 13.73 1.66 10.68
C LEU A 57 13.83 1.71 9.13
N LEU A 58 14.69 2.57 8.57
CA LEU A 58 14.88 2.68 7.12
C LEU A 58 15.37 1.39 6.48
N TRP A 59 16.19 0.60 7.19
CA TRP A 59 16.66 -0.71 6.74
C TRP A 59 15.51 -1.71 6.58
N VAL A 60 14.50 -1.68 7.45
CA VAL A 60 13.30 -2.53 7.35
C VAL A 60 12.55 -2.21 6.06
N LEU A 61 12.36 -0.91 5.79
CA LEU A 61 11.72 -0.45 4.55
C LEU A 61 12.51 -0.90 3.31
N LEU A 62 13.84 -0.75 3.33
CA LEU A 62 14.70 -1.14 2.22
C LEU A 62 14.58 -2.64 1.91
N LEU A 63 14.71 -3.50 2.93
CA LEU A 63 14.58 -4.95 2.77
C LEU A 63 13.18 -5.35 2.33
N SER A 64 12.14 -4.76 2.92
CA SER A 64 10.76 -5.02 2.55
C SER A 64 10.47 -4.67 1.10
N CYS A 65 10.96 -3.54 0.60
CA CYS A 65 10.82 -3.13 -0.80
C CYS A 65 11.61 -4.04 -1.75
N LEU A 66 12.82 -4.44 -1.37
CA LEU A 66 13.64 -5.38 -2.15
C LEU A 66 12.89 -6.71 -2.32
N PHE A 67 12.42 -7.30 -1.22
CA PHE A 67 11.69 -8.56 -1.24
C PHE A 67 10.36 -8.44 -1.97
N SER A 68 9.64 -7.31 -1.81
CA SER A 68 8.42 -7.03 -2.56
C SER A 68 8.66 -7.01 -4.06
N GLY A 69 9.75 -6.40 -4.52
CA GLY A 69 10.16 -6.42 -5.92
C GLY A 69 10.41 -7.83 -6.45
N ILE A 70 11.11 -8.67 -5.68
CA ILE A 70 11.38 -10.08 -6.03
C ILE A 70 10.09 -10.90 -6.08
N LEU A 71 9.18 -10.70 -5.12
CA LEU A 71 7.90 -11.40 -5.08
C LEU A 71 6.98 -10.96 -6.22
N MET A 72 6.84 -9.65 -6.48
CA MET A 72 6.09 -9.14 -7.63
C MET A 72 6.64 -9.68 -8.95
N PHE A 73 7.96 -9.74 -9.10
CA PHE A 73 8.61 -10.32 -10.27
C PHE A 73 8.27 -11.81 -10.42
N SER A 74 8.38 -12.59 -9.34
CA SER A 74 8.17 -14.04 -9.36
C SER A 74 6.72 -14.42 -9.65
N TYR A 75 5.75 -13.77 -8.96
CA TYR A 75 4.33 -13.99 -9.21
C TYR A 75 3.89 -13.54 -10.62
N GLY A 76 4.41 -12.39 -11.08
CA GLY A 76 4.13 -11.91 -12.42
C GLY A 76 4.66 -12.86 -13.50
N ASN A 77 5.88 -13.35 -13.36
CA ASN A 77 6.47 -14.33 -14.27
C ASN A 77 5.68 -15.65 -14.27
N TYR A 78 5.27 -16.13 -13.08
CA TYR A 78 4.41 -17.30 -12.98
C TYR A 78 3.15 -17.12 -13.84
N GLY A 79 2.44 -15.99 -13.64
CA GLY A 79 1.23 -15.70 -14.42
C GLY A 79 1.45 -15.63 -15.92
N LEU A 80 2.57 -15.02 -16.37
CA LEU A 80 2.92 -14.90 -17.80
C LEU A 80 3.27 -16.25 -18.43
N ILE A 81 4.03 -17.10 -17.72
CA ILE A 81 4.53 -18.37 -18.24
C ILE A 81 3.42 -19.44 -18.27
N THR A 82 2.63 -19.50 -17.19
CA THR A 82 1.63 -20.57 -17.04
C THR A 82 0.25 -20.18 -17.56
N GLY A 83 -0.09 -18.89 -17.52
CA GLY A 83 -1.44 -18.38 -17.72
C GLY A 83 -2.36 -18.62 -16.52
N GLU A 84 -1.83 -19.14 -15.39
CA GLU A 84 -2.57 -19.43 -14.18
C GLU A 84 -2.43 -18.28 -13.17
N THR A 85 -3.39 -18.17 -12.26
CA THR A 85 -3.38 -17.22 -11.16
C THR A 85 -2.92 -17.90 -9.87
N ALA A 86 -2.56 -17.11 -8.85
CA ALA A 86 -1.82 -17.61 -7.70
C ALA A 86 -2.61 -18.64 -6.88
N LEU A 87 -3.79 -18.29 -6.36
CA LEU A 87 -4.58 -19.17 -5.50
C LEU A 87 -5.18 -20.35 -6.27
N TYR A 88 -5.56 -20.13 -7.54
CA TYR A 88 -5.96 -21.22 -8.42
C TYR A 88 -4.81 -22.21 -8.61
N GLY A 89 -3.59 -21.71 -8.81
CA GLY A 89 -2.40 -22.54 -8.93
C GLY A 89 -2.09 -23.33 -7.67
N PHE A 90 -2.19 -22.70 -6.48
CA PHE A 90 -2.01 -23.40 -5.21
C PHE A 90 -3.02 -24.53 -5.05
N LYS A 91 -4.32 -24.23 -5.30
CA LYS A 91 -5.40 -25.24 -5.27
C LYS A 91 -5.15 -26.40 -6.19
N LYS A 92 -4.62 -26.15 -7.39
CA LYS A 92 -4.43 -27.15 -8.45
C LYS A 92 -3.19 -28.03 -8.24
N HIS A 93 -2.09 -27.43 -7.77
CA HIS A 93 -0.78 -28.08 -7.79
C HIS A 93 -0.32 -28.63 -6.43
N PHE A 94 -0.88 -28.17 -5.31
CA PHE A 94 -0.46 -28.62 -3.99
C PHE A 94 -1.45 -29.61 -3.39
N LYS A 95 -0.95 -30.61 -2.65
CA LYS A 95 -1.77 -31.64 -1.97
C LYS A 95 -2.81 -31.02 -1.03
N TYR A 96 -2.43 -29.99 -0.26
CA TYR A 96 -3.31 -29.25 0.67
C TYR A 96 -3.63 -27.85 0.16
N GLY A 97 -3.50 -27.61 -1.14
CA GLY A 97 -3.61 -26.30 -1.76
C GLY A 97 -4.96 -25.62 -1.58
N LYS A 98 -6.05 -26.40 -1.46
CA LYS A 98 -7.39 -25.85 -1.17
C LYS A 98 -7.43 -25.19 0.22
N ILE A 99 -6.93 -25.89 1.23
CA ILE A 99 -6.89 -25.39 2.62
C ILE A 99 -5.97 -24.17 2.71
N LEU A 100 -4.76 -24.27 2.14
CA LEU A 100 -3.81 -23.17 2.09
C LEU A 100 -4.41 -21.92 1.46
N ALA A 101 -5.07 -22.05 0.30
CA ALA A 101 -5.69 -20.93 -0.40
C ALA A 101 -6.82 -20.29 0.42
N ILE A 102 -7.66 -21.10 1.09
CA ILE A 102 -8.73 -20.59 1.96
C ILE A 102 -8.15 -19.84 3.17
N LEU A 103 -7.13 -20.40 3.83
CA LEU A 103 -6.46 -19.72 4.96
C LEU A 103 -5.84 -18.38 4.54
N ILE A 104 -5.22 -18.33 3.36
CA ILE A 104 -4.68 -17.10 2.78
C ILE A 104 -5.80 -16.09 2.52
N ILE A 105 -6.93 -16.52 1.90
CA ILE A 105 -8.07 -15.62 1.63
C ILE A 105 -8.61 -15.04 2.94
N VAL A 106 -8.86 -15.89 3.92
CA VAL A 106 -9.42 -15.47 5.22
C VAL A 106 -8.46 -14.50 5.93
N GLY A 107 -7.18 -14.84 6.02
CA GLY A 107 -6.18 -14.00 6.70
C GLY A 107 -6.00 -12.64 6.04
N ILE A 108 -5.89 -12.61 4.70
CA ILE A 108 -5.77 -11.33 3.97
C ILE A 108 -7.06 -10.52 4.08
N THR A 109 -8.23 -11.14 3.91
CA THR A 109 -9.52 -10.45 4.00
C THR A 109 -9.70 -9.83 5.38
N PHE A 110 -9.38 -10.57 6.44
CA PHE A 110 -9.46 -10.06 7.81
C PHE A 110 -8.55 -8.84 8.01
N GLY A 111 -7.25 -8.95 7.66
CA GLY A 111 -6.31 -7.83 7.78
C GLY A 111 -6.73 -6.62 6.95
N GLN A 112 -7.23 -6.84 5.72
CA GLN A 112 -7.62 -5.75 4.82
C GLN A 112 -8.91 -5.05 5.23
N TRP A 113 -9.90 -5.79 5.74
CA TRP A 113 -11.13 -5.18 6.21
C TRP A 113 -10.89 -4.36 7.50
N ASN A 114 -10.01 -4.83 8.40
CA ASN A 114 -9.56 -4.01 9.52
C ASN A 114 -8.79 -2.77 9.05
N SER A 115 -7.90 -2.92 8.07
CA SER A 115 -7.20 -1.77 7.48
C SER A 115 -8.18 -0.76 6.88
N LEU A 116 -9.24 -1.23 6.22
CA LEU A 116 -10.25 -0.36 5.59
C LEU A 116 -11.00 0.51 6.61
N MET A 117 -11.26 0.00 7.84
CA MET A 117 -11.81 0.81 8.94
C MET A 117 -10.90 1.99 9.28
N GLY A 118 -9.61 1.73 9.46
CA GLY A 118 -8.64 2.78 9.78
C GLY A 118 -8.41 3.75 8.61
N ILE A 119 -8.37 3.24 7.36
CA ILE A 119 -8.27 4.09 6.15
C ILE A 119 -9.43 5.07 6.10
N LEU A 120 -10.65 4.58 6.29
CA LEU A 120 -11.86 5.41 6.26
C LEU A 120 -11.85 6.43 7.40
N GLY A 121 -11.48 6.00 8.61
CA GLY A 121 -11.34 6.88 9.78
C GLY A 121 -10.33 8.00 9.54
N ILE A 122 -9.10 7.68 9.13
CA ILE A 122 -8.06 8.68 8.85
C ILE A 122 -8.51 9.65 7.74
N SER A 123 -9.05 9.11 6.63
CA SER A 123 -9.46 9.95 5.50
C SER A 123 -10.60 10.90 5.87
N SER A 124 -11.59 10.45 6.65
CA SER A 124 -12.69 11.30 7.11
C SER A 124 -12.23 12.34 8.13
N ASN A 125 -11.32 11.99 9.03
CA ASN A 125 -10.71 12.96 9.96
C ASN A 125 -9.94 14.06 9.21
N ILE A 126 -9.10 13.70 8.22
CA ILE A 126 -8.37 14.70 7.43
C ILE A 126 -9.33 15.65 6.70
N ILE A 127 -10.42 15.14 6.12
CA ILE A 127 -11.42 15.99 5.46
C ILE A 127 -12.14 16.88 6.49
N TYR A 128 -12.49 16.32 7.66
CA TYR A 128 -13.09 17.08 8.75
C TYR A 128 -12.21 18.26 9.16
N GLU A 129 -10.91 18.05 9.36
CA GLU A 129 -9.95 19.10 9.72
C GLU A 129 -9.87 20.20 8.67
N ILE A 130 -9.83 19.83 7.38
CA ILE A 130 -9.87 20.81 6.27
C ILE A 130 -11.16 21.63 6.28
N LEU A 131 -12.30 21.01 6.61
CA LEU A 131 -13.58 21.71 6.71
C LEU A 131 -13.65 22.65 7.90
N VAL A 132 -13.17 22.23 9.07
CA VAL A 132 -13.16 23.05 10.29
C VAL A 132 -12.31 24.31 10.14
N LEU A 133 -11.22 24.27 9.35
CA LEU A 133 -10.44 25.47 9.03
C LEU A 133 -11.28 26.58 8.36
N ASN A 134 -12.36 26.20 7.66
CA ASN A 134 -13.23 27.16 6.94
C ASN A 134 -14.60 27.34 7.59
N PHE A 135 -15.07 26.38 8.39
CA PHE A 135 -16.41 26.34 8.97
C PHE A 135 -16.35 26.02 10.46
N ASN A 136 -16.09 27.02 11.31
CA ASN A 136 -15.93 26.85 12.74
C ASN A 136 -17.14 26.21 13.46
N GLY A 137 -18.34 26.35 12.95
CA GLY A 137 -19.56 25.73 13.52
C GLY A 137 -19.60 24.21 13.48
N LEU A 138 -18.68 23.57 12.77
CA LEU A 138 -18.59 22.11 12.72
C LEU A 138 -17.90 21.51 13.94
N LYS A 139 -17.22 22.32 14.76
CA LYS A 139 -16.49 21.84 15.97
C LYS A 139 -17.43 21.22 17.00
N ASP A 140 -18.64 21.75 17.11
CA ASP A 140 -19.62 21.25 18.08
C ASP A 140 -20.29 19.94 17.65
N HIS A 141 -20.04 19.50 16.38
CA HIS A 141 -20.60 18.32 15.75
C HIS A 141 -19.52 17.45 15.10
N GLU A 142 -18.39 17.26 15.79
CA GLU A 142 -17.22 16.55 15.25
C GLU A 142 -17.58 15.11 14.84
N TYR A 143 -18.14 14.34 15.77
CA TYR A 143 -18.46 12.93 15.53
C TYR A 143 -19.44 12.73 14.36
N GLU A 144 -20.54 13.47 14.36
CA GLU A 144 -21.58 13.38 13.31
C GLU A 144 -20.99 13.77 11.95
N THR A 145 -20.15 14.81 11.94
CA THR A 145 -19.52 15.30 10.68
C THR A 145 -18.54 14.25 10.13
N ILE A 146 -17.70 13.68 10.97
CA ILE A 146 -16.76 12.60 10.57
C ILE A 146 -17.53 11.40 10.04
N LEU A 147 -18.60 10.97 10.70
CA LEU A 147 -19.45 9.85 10.28
C LEU A 147 -20.13 10.12 8.93
N VAL A 148 -20.65 11.32 8.71
CA VAL A 148 -21.25 11.71 7.42
C VAL A 148 -20.21 11.71 6.32
N ILE A 149 -19.01 12.23 6.56
CA ILE A 149 -17.91 12.20 5.59
C ILE A 149 -17.54 10.76 5.25
N ALA A 150 -17.40 9.90 6.27
CA ALA A 150 -17.11 8.48 6.09
C ALA A 150 -18.17 7.78 5.22
N LEU A 151 -19.45 8.04 5.48
CA LEU A 151 -20.56 7.52 4.68
C LEU A 151 -20.46 7.99 3.22
N VAL A 152 -20.23 9.28 2.98
CA VAL A 152 -20.11 9.84 1.63
C VAL A 152 -18.93 9.20 0.88
N ILE A 153 -17.79 9.05 1.53
CA ILE A 153 -16.60 8.41 0.93
C ILE A 153 -16.95 6.98 0.53
N ILE A 154 -17.41 6.15 1.48
CA ILE A 154 -17.57 4.72 1.23
C ILE A 154 -18.68 4.44 0.21
N ILE A 155 -19.80 5.19 0.23
CA ILE A 155 -20.86 5.09 -0.76
C ILE A 155 -20.31 5.46 -2.15
N THR A 156 -19.55 6.55 -2.25
CA THR A 156 -18.93 6.98 -3.51
C THR A 156 -18.03 5.87 -4.07
N PHE A 157 -17.16 5.30 -3.25
CA PHE A 157 -16.29 4.21 -3.71
C PHE A 157 -17.06 2.94 -4.05
N TYR A 158 -18.11 2.59 -3.30
CA TYR A 158 -18.98 1.46 -3.65
C TYR A 158 -19.65 1.66 -5.02
N LEU A 159 -20.24 2.84 -5.26
CA LEU A 159 -20.85 3.15 -6.55
C LEU A 159 -19.84 3.13 -7.70
N LEU A 160 -18.63 3.65 -7.47
CA LEU A 160 -17.54 3.55 -8.44
C LEU A 160 -17.19 2.07 -8.73
N MET A 161 -17.16 1.19 -7.72
CA MET A 161 -16.91 -0.25 -7.89
C MET A 161 -17.98 -0.91 -8.80
N LEU A 162 -19.23 -0.48 -8.71
CA LEU A 162 -20.32 -0.98 -9.55
C LEU A 162 -20.17 -0.63 -11.04
N VAL A 163 -19.40 0.42 -11.39
CA VAL A 163 -19.07 0.75 -12.79
C VAL A 163 -18.29 -0.36 -13.48
N GLY A 164 -17.53 -1.14 -12.73
CA GLY A 164 -16.94 -2.40 -13.17
C GLY A 164 -15.82 -2.32 -14.22
N LYS A 165 -15.36 -1.13 -14.60
CA LYS A 165 -14.32 -0.96 -15.62
C LYS A 165 -12.94 -0.80 -14.97
N TYR A 166 -12.12 -1.86 -14.99
CA TYR A 166 -10.76 -1.84 -14.45
C TYR A 166 -9.90 -0.66 -14.92
N THR A 167 -9.99 -0.31 -16.21
CA THR A 167 -9.25 0.83 -16.80
C THR A 167 -9.64 2.19 -16.20
N PHE A 168 -10.88 2.33 -15.72
CA PHE A 168 -11.33 3.54 -15.05
C PHE A 168 -10.70 3.65 -13.65
N PHE A 169 -10.69 2.56 -12.91
CA PHE A 169 -10.08 2.49 -11.58
C PHE A 169 -8.57 2.71 -11.62
N GLU A 170 -7.90 2.14 -12.61
CA GLU A 170 -6.47 2.36 -12.83
C GLU A 170 -6.15 3.85 -13.01
N LYS A 171 -6.98 4.60 -13.76
CA LYS A 171 -6.80 6.05 -13.94
C LYS A 171 -6.97 6.82 -12.63
N ILE A 172 -7.96 6.46 -11.81
CA ILE A 172 -8.19 7.08 -10.49
C ILE A 172 -6.97 6.82 -9.60
N LEU A 173 -6.49 5.57 -9.52
CA LEU A 173 -5.29 5.22 -8.77
C LEU A 173 -4.07 6.02 -9.23
N VAL A 174 -3.85 6.17 -10.54
CA VAL A 174 -2.76 6.97 -11.08
C VAL A 174 -2.82 8.41 -10.57
N VAL A 175 -3.99 9.03 -10.57
CA VAL A 175 -4.17 10.41 -10.08
C VAL A 175 -3.79 10.51 -8.61
N PHE A 176 -4.38 9.67 -7.76
CA PHE A 176 -4.11 9.72 -6.32
C PHE A 176 -2.66 9.37 -5.98
N VAL A 177 -2.08 8.34 -6.59
CA VAL A 177 -0.67 7.96 -6.38
C VAL A 177 0.27 9.10 -6.83
N THR A 178 -0.06 9.78 -7.92
CA THR A 178 0.76 10.92 -8.39
C THR A 178 0.65 12.11 -7.42
N LEU A 179 -0.57 12.45 -7.00
CA LEU A 179 -0.79 13.53 -6.02
C LEU A 179 -0.06 13.23 -4.70
N MET A 180 -0.21 12.03 -4.18
CA MET A 180 0.46 11.56 -2.97
C MET A 180 2.00 11.67 -3.11
N GLY A 181 2.56 11.10 -4.17
CA GLY A 181 4.00 11.11 -4.40
C GLY A 181 4.57 12.52 -4.53
N VAL A 182 3.91 13.39 -5.30
CA VAL A 182 4.31 14.79 -5.45
C VAL A 182 4.20 15.54 -4.12
N SER A 183 3.11 15.38 -3.38
CA SER A 183 2.90 16.05 -2.10
C SER A 183 3.99 15.70 -1.07
N PHE A 184 4.29 14.41 -0.89
CA PHE A 184 5.31 13.99 0.07
C PHE A 184 6.73 14.40 -0.37
N LEU A 185 7.05 14.30 -1.65
CA LEU A 185 8.33 14.80 -2.16
C LEU A 185 8.48 16.30 -1.98
N LEU A 186 7.41 17.09 -2.18
CA LEU A 186 7.42 18.52 -1.90
C LEU A 186 7.59 18.81 -0.39
N SER A 187 6.91 18.03 0.47
CA SER A 187 7.05 18.17 1.92
C SER A 187 8.50 17.97 2.40
N LEU A 188 9.27 17.09 1.74
CA LEU A 188 10.68 16.87 2.06
C LEU A 188 11.57 18.10 1.81
N PHE A 189 11.19 18.99 0.90
CA PHE A 189 11.93 20.25 0.69
C PHE A 189 11.80 21.23 1.87
N PHE A 190 10.72 21.14 2.61
CA PHE A 190 10.48 22.02 3.77
C PHE A 190 11.10 21.46 5.04
N VAL A 191 11.12 20.12 5.16
CA VAL A 191 11.60 19.45 6.38
C VAL A 191 12.45 18.26 5.99
N GLN A 192 13.71 18.26 6.42
CA GLN A 192 14.68 17.20 6.11
C GLN A 192 15.30 16.66 7.39
N PRO A 193 15.46 15.33 7.53
CA PRO A 193 16.24 14.73 8.59
C PRO A 193 17.74 14.99 8.37
N LEU A 194 18.54 14.83 9.41
CA LEU A 194 19.99 14.90 9.29
C LEU A 194 20.48 13.76 8.38
N SER A 195 21.38 14.08 7.45
CA SER A 195 21.94 13.09 6.51
C SER A 195 22.62 11.91 7.23
N VAL A 196 23.20 12.16 8.39
CA VAL A 196 23.82 11.13 9.24
C VAL A 196 22.80 10.13 9.75
N ASP A 197 21.59 10.59 10.10
CA ASP A 197 20.52 9.72 10.59
C ASP A 197 19.98 8.81 9.48
N VAL A 198 19.90 9.32 8.25
CA VAL A 198 19.53 8.51 7.08
C VAL A 198 20.54 7.37 6.87
N VAL A 199 21.85 7.66 6.96
CA VAL A 199 22.89 6.65 6.80
C VAL A 199 22.86 5.63 7.94
N LYS A 200 22.72 6.09 9.19
CA LYS A 200 22.59 5.21 10.36
C LYS A 200 21.35 4.33 10.28
N GLY A 201 20.25 4.85 9.72
CA GLY A 201 18.99 4.13 9.54
C GLY A 201 19.07 2.93 8.58
N LEU A 202 20.12 2.81 7.78
CA LEU A 202 20.40 1.64 6.95
C LEU A 202 21.08 0.50 7.72
N ILE A 203 21.53 0.73 8.95
CA ILE A 203 22.14 -0.30 9.81
C ILE A 203 21.02 -1.07 10.52
N PRO A 204 20.96 -2.42 10.39
CA PRO A 204 19.91 -3.20 11.03
C PRO A 204 19.96 -3.10 12.56
N THR A 205 19.02 -2.35 13.11
CA THR A 205 18.81 -2.19 14.56
C THR A 205 17.30 -2.18 14.82
N ILE A 206 16.84 -2.90 15.83
CA ILE A 206 15.45 -2.83 16.31
C ILE A 206 15.46 -2.04 17.61
N PRO A 207 14.68 -0.96 17.73
CA PRO A 207 14.56 -0.24 19.00
C PRO A 207 14.09 -1.17 20.10
N ASP A 208 14.80 -1.16 21.23
CA ASP A 208 14.48 -2.00 22.40
C ASP A 208 13.40 -1.32 23.27
N VAL A 209 12.25 -1.15 22.66
CA VAL A 209 11.03 -0.60 23.29
C VAL A 209 9.83 -1.41 22.84
N PRO A 210 8.75 -1.49 23.65
CA PRO A 210 7.57 -2.31 23.34
C PRO A 210 7.01 -2.07 21.95
N ASP A 211 6.89 -0.81 21.54
CA ASP A 211 6.35 -0.43 20.23
C ASP A 211 7.29 -0.74 19.06
N GLY A 212 8.58 -0.96 19.31
CA GLY A 212 9.58 -1.19 18.24
C GLY A 212 9.29 -2.42 17.41
N LYS A 213 9.01 -3.56 18.05
CA LYS A 213 8.67 -4.82 17.37
C LYS A 213 7.36 -4.71 16.60
N MET A 214 6.36 -4.03 17.18
CA MET A 214 5.05 -3.82 16.57
C MET A 214 5.14 -2.95 15.31
N LEU A 215 5.92 -1.86 15.37
CA LEU A 215 6.15 -1.00 14.21
C LEU A 215 6.95 -1.69 13.12
N VAL A 216 7.97 -2.49 13.45
CA VAL A 216 8.68 -3.31 12.47
C VAL A 216 7.73 -4.27 11.76
N ALA A 217 6.86 -4.96 12.49
CA ALA A 217 5.86 -5.84 11.90
C ALA A 217 4.86 -5.07 11.02
N ALA A 218 4.37 -3.91 11.48
CA ALA A 218 3.49 -3.05 10.71
C ALA A 218 4.14 -2.54 9.41
N PHE A 219 5.41 -2.15 9.45
CA PHE A 219 6.19 -1.77 8.26
C PHE A 219 6.23 -2.86 7.21
N VAL A 220 6.55 -4.08 7.64
CA VAL A 220 6.62 -5.23 6.73
C VAL A 220 5.23 -5.59 6.23
N GLY A 221 4.22 -5.58 7.10
CA GLY A 221 2.83 -5.88 6.76
C GLY A 221 2.24 -4.96 5.69
N THR A 222 2.57 -3.66 5.73
CA THR A 222 2.16 -2.71 4.69
C THR A 222 3.02 -2.81 3.43
N THR A 223 4.34 -2.96 3.54
CA THR A 223 5.27 -2.90 2.41
C THR A 223 5.39 -4.22 1.65
N MET A 224 5.38 -5.36 2.36
CA MET A 224 5.32 -6.71 1.80
C MET A 224 3.88 -7.24 1.79
N ALA A 225 2.94 -6.43 1.38
CA ALA A 225 1.53 -6.77 1.40
C ALA A 225 1.22 -7.97 0.48
N ALA A 226 0.88 -9.11 1.06
CA ALA A 226 0.68 -10.39 0.36
C ALA A 226 -0.34 -10.30 -0.79
N ALA A 227 -1.35 -9.46 -0.65
CA ALA A 227 -2.38 -9.23 -1.65
C ALA A 227 -1.83 -8.67 -2.97
N THR A 228 -0.79 -7.84 -2.94
CA THR A 228 -0.16 -7.30 -4.17
C THR A 228 0.54 -8.37 -4.99
N PHE A 229 1.10 -9.37 -4.33
CA PHE A 229 1.80 -10.47 -4.99
C PHE A 229 0.80 -11.46 -5.60
N LEU A 230 -0.19 -11.88 -4.80
CA LEU A 230 -1.21 -12.83 -5.23
C LEU A 230 -2.08 -12.31 -6.36
N SER A 231 -2.42 -11.02 -6.34
CA SER A 231 -3.22 -10.39 -7.39
C SER A 231 -2.45 -10.13 -8.69
N ARG A 232 -1.12 -10.13 -8.63
CA ARG A 232 -0.27 -9.77 -9.77
C ARG A 232 -0.53 -10.61 -11.03
N PRO A 233 -0.65 -11.95 -10.97
CA PRO A 233 -0.98 -12.75 -12.14
C PRO A 233 -2.32 -12.38 -12.78
N LEU A 234 -3.33 -12.02 -11.98
CA LEU A 234 -4.63 -11.55 -12.47
C LEU A 234 -4.50 -10.25 -13.26
N PHE A 235 -3.76 -9.27 -12.72
CA PHE A 235 -3.57 -7.98 -13.37
C PHE A 235 -2.73 -8.07 -14.64
N VAL A 236 -1.67 -8.88 -14.62
CA VAL A 236 -0.85 -9.17 -15.80
C VAL A 236 -1.72 -9.77 -16.92
N LYS A 237 -2.60 -10.72 -16.57
CA LYS A 237 -3.53 -11.33 -17.51
C LYS A 237 -4.60 -10.34 -17.98
N GLY A 238 -5.14 -9.51 -17.08
CA GLY A 238 -6.12 -8.46 -17.40
C GLY A 238 -5.59 -7.40 -18.36
N LYS A 239 -4.27 -7.11 -18.33
CA LYS A 239 -3.57 -6.26 -19.31
C LYS A 239 -3.30 -6.94 -20.65
N GLY A 240 -3.63 -8.21 -20.80
CA GLY A 240 -3.32 -8.99 -22.00
C GLY A 240 -1.83 -9.25 -22.20
N TRP A 241 -1.01 -9.13 -21.14
CA TRP A 241 0.41 -9.43 -21.22
C TRP A 241 0.63 -10.94 -21.37
N THR A 242 1.63 -11.27 -22.16
CA THR A 242 2.01 -12.65 -22.47
C THR A 242 3.49 -12.85 -22.12
N ILE A 243 3.99 -14.05 -22.37
CA ILE A 243 5.41 -14.40 -22.18
C ILE A 243 6.37 -13.44 -22.90
N LYS A 244 5.92 -12.78 -23.98
CA LYS A 244 6.69 -11.77 -24.70
C LYS A 244 6.94 -10.49 -23.86
N ASN A 245 6.14 -10.27 -22.82
CA ASN A 245 6.20 -9.12 -21.94
C ASN A 245 7.02 -9.35 -20.65
N LEU A 246 7.81 -10.43 -20.54
CA LEU A 246 8.61 -10.75 -19.35
C LEU A 246 9.53 -9.57 -18.94
N ASN A 247 10.20 -8.93 -19.89
CA ASN A 247 11.05 -7.77 -19.60
C ASN A 247 10.26 -6.54 -19.12
N GLN A 248 9.07 -6.32 -19.69
CA GLN A 248 8.17 -5.26 -19.26
C GLN A 248 7.68 -5.51 -17.83
N GLN A 249 7.27 -6.76 -17.54
CA GLN A 249 6.85 -7.21 -16.22
C GLN A 249 7.97 -7.02 -15.18
N LYS A 250 9.23 -7.36 -15.53
CA LYS A 250 10.39 -7.14 -14.66
C LYS A 250 10.60 -5.65 -14.37
N LYS A 251 10.58 -4.81 -15.39
CA LYS A 251 10.73 -3.35 -15.23
C LYS A 251 9.63 -2.76 -14.35
N ASP A 252 8.38 -3.16 -14.58
CA ASP A 252 7.23 -2.71 -13.81
C ASP A 252 7.34 -3.10 -12.33
N ALA A 253 7.77 -4.34 -12.03
CA ALA A 253 7.97 -4.80 -10.65
C ALA A 253 9.08 -4.02 -9.92
N ILE A 254 10.22 -3.80 -10.59
CA ILE A 254 11.35 -3.05 -10.02
C ILE A 254 10.95 -1.59 -9.79
N THR A 255 10.32 -0.96 -10.78
CA THR A 255 9.89 0.44 -10.67
C THR A 255 8.87 0.62 -9.57
N ALA A 256 7.91 -0.29 -9.42
CA ALA A 256 6.96 -0.26 -8.32
C ALA A 256 7.66 -0.35 -6.96
N ALA A 257 8.58 -1.29 -6.78
CA ALA A 257 9.33 -1.45 -5.53
C ALA A 257 10.19 -0.20 -5.20
N LEU A 258 10.84 0.39 -6.21
CA LEU A 258 11.61 1.63 -6.04
C LEU A 258 10.73 2.82 -5.65
N LEU A 259 9.58 3.00 -6.30
CA LEU A 259 8.66 4.09 -5.98
C LEU A 259 8.05 3.91 -4.59
N ILE A 260 7.73 2.68 -4.18
CA ILE A 260 7.29 2.38 -2.82
C ILE A 260 8.38 2.79 -1.81
N PHE A 261 9.62 2.42 -2.05
CA PHE A 261 10.74 2.80 -1.18
C PHE A 261 10.93 4.31 -1.08
N ILE A 262 10.95 5.00 -2.23
CA ILE A 262 11.17 6.45 -2.27
C ILE A 262 10.03 7.19 -1.56
N ILE A 263 8.78 6.88 -1.88
CA ILE A 263 7.64 7.62 -1.31
C ILE A 263 7.50 7.32 0.18
N SER A 264 7.53 6.04 0.59
CA SER A 264 7.43 5.66 2.01
C SER A 264 8.63 6.18 2.83
N GLY A 265 9.84 6.11 2.27
CA GLY A 265 11.04 6.69 2.90
C GLY A 265 10.95 8.20 3.05
N THR A 266 10.37 8.90 2.06
CA THR A 266 10.12 10.34 2.14
C THR A 266 9.14 10.69 3.27
N ILE A 267 8.06 9.91 3.44
CA ILE A 267 7.10 10.12 4.55
C ILE A 267 7.79 9.99 5.90
N MET A 268 8.58 8.92 6.08
CA MET A 268 9.34 8.72 7.31
C MET A 268 10.35 9.84 7.54
N ALA A 269 11.05 10.29 6.47
CA ALA A 269 12.03 11.36 6.54
C ALA A 269 11.42 12.72 6.95
N VAL A 270 10.26 13.07 6.38
CA VAL A 270 9.51 14.29 6.76
C VAL A 270 9.09 14.22 8.23
N SER A 271 8.57 13.09 8.68
CA SER A 271 8.18 12.88 10.07
C SER A 271 9.38 12.95 11.01
N ALA A 272 10.50 12.31 10.67
CA ALA A 272 11.72 12.33 11.46
C ALA A 272 12.27 13.75 11.62
N GLY A 273 12.33 14.51 10.53
CA GLY A 273 12.82 15.88 10.56
C GLY A 273 11.92 16.85 11.33
N ALA A 274 10.60 16.63 11.27
CA ALA A 274 9.62 17.51 11.89
C ALA A 274 9.37 17.21 13.37
N LEU A 275 9.31 15.93 13.76
CA LEU A 275 8.72 15.51 15.03
C LEU A 275 9.73 14.97 16.02
N PHE A 276 10.74 14.22 15.55
CA PHE A 276 11.66 13.49 16.42
C PHE A 276 12.42 14.39 17.38
N HIS A 277 12.95 15.51 16.89
CA HIS A 277 13.74 16.44 17.72
C HIS A 277 12.89 17.26 18.69
N GLU A 278 11.58 17.35 18.46
CA GLU A 278 10.65 18.03 19.37
C GLU A 278 10.07 17.10 20.44
N GLY A 279 10.40 15.81 20.39
CA GLY A 279 9.88 14.80 21.33
C GLY A 279 8.37 14.61 21.25
N LYS A 280 7.75 14.97 20.13
CA LYS A 280 6.30 14.88 19.93
C LYS A 280 5.93 13.53 19.33
N GLU A 281 5.11 12.78 20.04
CA GLU A 281 4.52 11.54 19.55
C GLU A 281 3.24 11.82 18.76
N VAL A 282 3.01 11.06 17.71
CA VAL A 282 1.79 11.13 16.89
C VAL A 282 0.79 10.12 17.40
N THR A 283 -0.26 10.60 18.05
CA THR A 283 -1.41 9.80 18.52
C THR A 283 -2.68 10.08 17.72
N HIS A 284 -2.76 11.27 17.14
CA HIS A 284 -3.86 11.72 16.29
C HIS A 284 -3.35 12.30 14.97
N VAL A 285 -4.20 12.30 13.95
CA VAL A 285 -3.87 12.86 12.63
C VAL A 285 -3.53 14.36 12.73
N LEU A 286 -4.15 15.08 13.65
CA LEU A 286 -3.90 16.49 13.93
C LEU A 286 -2.49 16.77 14.47
N ASP A 287 -1.90 15.84 15.23
CA ASP A 287 -0.57 16.02 15.79
C ASP A 287 0.46 16.30 14.71
N MET A 288 0.22 15.72 13.51
CA MET A 288 1.04 15.93 12.32
C MET A 288 0.93 17.36 11.79
N ALA A 289 -0.28 17.96 11.83
CA ALA A 289 -0.50 19.34 11.41
C ALA A 289 0.15 20.33 12.37
N ASN A 290 -0.17 20.17 13.64
CA ASN A 290 0.29 21.08 14.71
C ASN A 290 1.83 21.13 14.81
N THR A 291 2.50 20.10 14.36
CA THR A 291 3.96 20.02 14.42
C THR A 291 4.64 20.51 13.15
N LEU A 292 4.02 20.31 11.98
CA LEU A 292 4.55 20.81 10.71
C LEU A 292 4.34 22.33 10.53
N GLU A 293 3.26 22.88 11.07
CA GLU A 293 2.90 24.29 10.88
C GLU A 293 3.97 25.26 11.42
N PRO A 294 4.51 25.10 12.65
CA PRO A 294 5.56 25.99 13.16
C PRO A 294 6.86 25.94 12.38
N ILE A 295 7.20 24.78 11.80
CA ILE A 295 8.48 24.54 11.12
C ILE A 295 8.42 24.94 9.64
N ALA A 296 7.33 24.59 8.98
CA ALA A 296 7.21 24.69 7.52
C ALA A 296 6.03 25.55 7.03
N GLY A 297 5.24 26.09 7.97
CA GLY A 297 4.10 26.97 7.71
C GLY A 297 2.85 26.26 7.19
N LYS A 298 1.73 26.99 7.10
CA LYS A 298 0.40 26.47 6.72
C LYS A 298 0.39 25.76 5.37
N TRP A 299 1.18 26.22 4.41
CA TRP A 299 1.24 25.61 3.08
C TRP A 299 1.83 24.20 3.10
N ALA A 300 2.87 23.95 3.91
CA ALA A 300 3.46 22.62 4.03
C ALA A 300 2.50 21.63 4.68
N VAL A 301 1.77 22.06 5.71
CA VAL A 301 0.69 21.28 6.33
C VAL A 301 -0.39 20.91 5.31
N THR A 302 -0.84 21.89 4.53
CA THR A 302 -1.86 21.66 3.49
C THR A 302 -1.38 20.65 2.46
N ILE A 303 -0.14 20.78 1.95
CA ILE A 303 0.47 19.85 0.98
C ILE A 303 0.57 18.46 1.58
N PHE A 304 1.00 18.35 2.85
CA PHE A 304 1.11 17.08 3.55
C PHE A 304 -0.25 16.38 3.70
N PHE A 305 -1.29 17.10 4.13
CA PHE A 305 -2.64 16.55 4.23
C PHE A 305 -3.22 16.11 2.88
N PHE A 306 -2.96 16.85 1.81
CA PHE A 306 -3.32 16.41 0.47
C PHE A 306 -2.63 15.10 0.09
N GLY A 307 -1.36 14.93 0.48
CA GLY A 307 -0.63 13.68 0.31
C GLY A 307 -1.25 12.52 1.08
N ALA A 308 -1.51 12.73 2.38
CA ALA A 308 -2.11 11.73 3.27
C ALA A 308 -3.54 11.35 2.84
N LEU A 309 -4.37 12.33 2.48
CA LEU A 309 -5.71 12.09 1.95
C LEU A 309 -5.66 11.31 0.62
N SER A 310 -4.75 11.69 -0.28
CA SER A 310 -4.57 10.98 -1.56
C SER A 310 -4.12 9.53 -1.33
N ALA A 311 -3.25 9.28 -0.34
CA ALA A 311 -2.86 7.94 0.08
C ALA A 311 -4.05 7.13 0.61
N GLY A 312 -4.89 7.74 1.46
CA GLY A 312 -6.11 7.12 1.96
C GLY A 312 -7.05 6.75 0.83
N LEU A 313 -7.46 7.70 0.02
CA LEU A 313 -8.40 7.50 -1.08
C LEU A 313 -7.88 6.51 -2.12
N SER A 314 -6.56 6.51 -2.42
CA SER A 314 -5.96 5.53 -3.34
C SER A 314 -6.05 4.10 -2.82
N SER A 315 -6.11 3.90 -1.50
CA SER A 315 -6.09 2.57 -0.87
C SER A 315 -7.48 2.00 -0.60
N ILE A 316 -8.52 2.83 -0.48
CA ILE A 316 -9.91 2.36 -0.31
C ILE A 316 -10.28 1.41 -1.44
N PHE A 317 -10.01 1.80 -2.68
CA PHE A 317 -10.35 1.02 -3.86
C PHE A 317 -9.68 -0.37 -3.88
N PRO A 318 -8.34 -0.50 -3.77
CA PRO A 318 -7.68 -1.79 -3.69
C PRO A 318 -8.17 -2.65 -2.50
N CYS A 319 -8.39 -2.06 -1.33
CA CYS A 319 -8.86 -2.80 -0.15
C CYS A 319 -10.27 -3.36 -0.33
N LEU A 320 -11.18 -2.62 -0.97
CA LEU A 320 -12.51 -3.11 -1.34
C LEU A 320 -12.43 -4.23 -2.38
N LEU A 321 -11.48 -4.14 -3.31
CA LEU A 321 -11.33 -5.09 -4.42
C LEU A 321 -10.70 -6.41 -3.99
N ILE A 322 -9.82 -6.43 -2.98
CA ILE A 322 -8.95 -7.57 -2.73
C ILE A 322 -9.70 -8.84 -2.34
N ALA A 323 -10.70 -8.77 -1.46
CA ALA A 323 -11.46 -9.93 -1.03
C ALA A 323 -12.21 -10.59 -2.21
N PRO A 324 -13.04 -9.87 -2.99
CA PRO A 324 -13.71 -10.48 -4.15
C PRO A 324 -12.71 -10.96 -5.23
N LEU A 325 -11.56 -10.29 -5.36
CA LEU A 325 -10.51 -10.68 -6.30
C LEU A 325 -9.84 -12.00 -5.91
N LEU A 326 -9.51 -12.20 -4.63
CA LEU A 326 -8.93 -13.45 -4.13
C LEU A 326 -9.93 -14.61 -4.22
N VAL A 327 -11.21 -14.35 -3.95
CA VAL A 327 -12.27 -15.36 -4.12
C VAL A 327 -12.42 -15.75 -5.60
N ALA A 328 -12.41 -14.78 -6.51
CA ALA A 328 -12.46 -15.02 -7.95
C ALA A 328 -11.21 -15.79 -8.44
N ASP A 329 -10.02 -15.45 -7.93
CA ASP A 329 -8.79 -16.18 -8.20
C ASP A 329 -8.91 -17.66 -7.79
N TYR A 330 -9.37 -17.90 -6.57
CA TYR A 330 -9.56 -19.28 -6.07
C TYR A 330 -10.56 -20.09 -6.90
N GLN A 331 -11.65 -19.47 -7.36
CA GLN A 331 -12.71 -20.15 -8.09
C GLN A 331 -12.33 -20.46 -9.55
N SER A 332 -11.96 -19.44 -10.31
CA SER A 332 -11.84 -19.52 -11.77
C SER A 332 -10.62 -18.83 -12.36
N GLY A 333 -9.88 -18.06 -11.56
CA GLY A 333 -8.79 -17.21 -12.05
C GLY A 333 -9.25 -16.08 -12.99
N LYS A 334 -10.53 -15.69 -12.90
CA LYS A 334 -11.13 -14.58 -13.65
C LYS A 334 -11.95 -13.71 -12.70
N LEU A 335 -11.74 -12.40 -12.76
CA LEU A 335 -12.54 -11.43 -12.01
C LEU A 335 -13.75 -11.02 -12.87
N ASP A 336 -14.95 -11.24 -12.34
CA ASP A 336 -16.20 -10.69 -12.89
C ASP A 336 -16.79 -9.67 -11.90
N THR A 337 -16.59 -8.39 -12.21
CA THR A 337 -17.08 -7.26 -11.41
C THR A 337 -18.61 -7.08 -11.48
N ASN A 338 -19.28 -7.75 -12.42
CA ASN A 338 -20.74 -7.70 -12.55
C ASN A 338 -21.44 -8.80 -11.75
N SER A 339 -20.70 -9.77 -11.24
CA SER A 339 -21.27 -10.89 -10.47
C SER A 339 -21.90 -10.42 -9.17
N THR A 340 -23.00 -11.07 -8.75
CA THR A 340 -23.64 -10.81 -7.46
C THR A 340 -22.68 -11.06 -6.30
N GLN A 341 -21.82 -12.08 -6.41
CA GLN A 341 -20.81 -12.40 -5.41
C GLN A 341 -19.83 -11.22 -5.20
N PHE A 342 -19.33 -10.62 -6.29
CA PHE A 342 -18.48 -9.44 -6.21
C PHE A 342 -19.16 -8.29 -5.47
N ARG A 343 -20.40 -7.98 -5.85
CA ARG A 343 -21.19 -6.88 -5.26
C ARG A 343 -21.45 -7.09 -3.78
N VAL A 344 -21.82 -8.32 -3.39
CA VAL A 344 -22.11 -8.66 -1.98
C VAL A 344 -20.86 -8.58 -1.12
N ILE A 345 -19.73 -9.18 -1.56
CA ILE A 345 -18.46 -9.13 -0.79
C ILE A 345 -17.99 -7.69 -0.62
N THR A 346 -18.05 -6.89 -1.68
CA THR A 346 -17.69 -5.46 -1.64
C THR A 346 -18.63 -4.67 -0.71
N PHE A 347 -19.93 -4.95 -0.73
CA PHE A 347 -20.89 -4.30 0.15
C PHE A 347 -20.62 -4.63 1.63
N ILE A 348 -20.34 -5.91 1.95
CA ILE A 348 -19.95 -6.32 3.30
C ILE A 348 -18.68 -5.58 3.74
N ALA A 349 -17.67 -5.46 2.86
CA ALA A 349 -16.47 -4.71 3.15
C ALA A 349 -16.76 -3.22 3.46
N CYS A 350 -17.72 -2.60 2.77
CA CYS A 350 -18.17 -1.24 3.05
C CYS A 350 -18.83 -1.12 4.44
N LEU A 351 -19.66 -2.09 4.83
CA LEU A 351 -20.27 -2.10 6.16
C LEU A 351 -19.22 -2.26 7.27
N VAL A 352 -18.25 -3.16 7.07
CA VAL A 352 -17.14 -3.35 8.00
C VAL A 352 -16.30 -2.08 8.12
N ALA A 353 -16.04 -1.38 7.01
CA ALA A 353 -15.27 -0.13 7.02
C ALA A 353 -15.88 0.95 7.92
N LEU A 354 -17.20 1.01 8.00
CA LEU A 354 -17.93 1.99 8.82
C LEU A 354 -17.85 1.71 10.33
N ILE A 355 -17.47 0.50 10.75
CA ILE A 355 -17.39 0.14 12.17
C ILE A 355 -16.41 1.08 12.90
N GLY A 356 -15.22 1.33 12.35
CA GLY A 356 -14.23 2.22 12.95
C GLY A 356 -14.78 3.62 13.25
N PRO A 357 -15.21 4.38 12.22
CA PRO A 357 -15.82 5.70 12.42
C PRO A 357 -17.08 5.68 13.29
N ALA A 358 -17.94 4.64 13.18
CA ALA A 358 -19.18 4.55 13.94
C ALA A 358 -18.98 4.34 15.44
N PHE A 359 -17.89 3.69 15.85
CA PHE A 359 -17.56 3.47 17.27
C PHE A 359 -16.52 4.45 17.80
N GLY A 360 -16.08 5.44 17.01
CA GLY A 360 -15.09 6.43 17.41
C GLY A 360 -13.72 5.83 17.76
N ALA A 361 -13.39 4.67 17.17
CA ALA A 361 -12.13 3.99 17.44
C ALA A 361 -10.94 4.75 16.86
N ASN A 362 -9.78 4.74 17.55
CA ASN A 362 -8.57 5.42 17.08
C ASN A 362 -8.09 4.83 15.75
N PRO A 363 -8.17 5.57 14.64
CA PRO A 363 -7.88 5.01 13.33
C PRO A 363 -6.39 4.72 13.11
N ILE A 364 -5.48 5.38 13.86
CA ILE A 364 -4.03 5.13 13.81
C ILE A 364 -3.71 3.77 14.40
N GLU A 365 -4.25 3.45 15.57
CA GLU A 365 -4.07 2.15 16.22
C GLU A 365 -4.64 1.02 15.38
N ILE A 366 -5.86 1.20 14.85
CA ILE A 366 -6.46 0.22 13.93
C ILE A 366 -5.55 -0.03 12.74
N GLN A 367 -4.95 1.02 12.16
CA GLN A 367 -4.04 0.87 11.03
C GLN A 367 -2.80 0.06 11.39
N ILE A 368 -2.13 0.38 12.48
CA ILE A 368 -0.91 -0.33 12.91
C ILE A 368 -1.25 -1.80 13.17
N LEU A 369 -2.28 -2.09 13.95
CA LEU A 369 -2.73 -3.46 14.25
C LEU A 369 -3.08 -4.24 12.98
N SER A 370 -3.83 -3.64 12.05
CA SER A 370 -4.22 -4.31 10.81
C SER A 370 -3.01 -4.71 9.95
N GLN A 371 -1.95 -3.89 9.93
CA GLN A 371 -0.72 -4.21 9.20
C GLN A 371 0.04 -5.36 9.87
N VAL A 372 0.05 -5.45 11.19
CA VAL A 372 0.65 -6.60 11.90
C VAL A 372 -0.07 -7.90 11.53
N PHE A 373 -1.40 -7.90 11.43
CA PHE A 373 -2.15 -9.09 10.99
C PHE A 373 -1.78 -9.54 9.56
N ASN A 374 -1.46 -8.62 8.67
CA ASN A 374 -1.05 -8.96 7.30
C ASN A 374 0.25 -9.78 7.24
N VAL A 375 1.13 -9.65 8.25
CA VAL A 375 2.42 -10.35 8.29
C VAL A 375 2.26 -11.86 8.46
N PHE A 376 1.22 -12.33 9.16
CA PHE A 376 1.03 -13.76 9.45
C PHE A 376 0.76 -14.62 8.21
N VAL A 377 0.19 -14.03 7.18
CA VAL A 377 -0.08 -14.73 5.90
C VAL A 377 1.16 -14.77 5.00
N LEU A 378 2.10 -13.87 5.22
CA LEU A 378 3.24 -13.64 4.33
C LEU A 378 4.14 -14.88 4.15
N PRO A 379 4.54 -15.64 5.19
CA PRO A 379 5.36 -16.84 5.01
C PRO A 379 4.71 -17.89 4.10
N ALA A 380 3.39 -18.09 4.25
CA ALA A 380 2.64 -19.04 3.41
C ALA A 380 2.62 -18.62 1.95
N VAL A 381 2.46 -17.33 1.67
CA VAL A 381 2.49 -16.75 0.32
C VAL A 381 3.88 -16.87 -0.30
N VAL A 382 4.93 -16.54 0.46
CA VAL A 382 6.32 -16.65 -0.04
C VAL A 382 6.70 -18.11 -0.28
N LEU A 383 6.36 -19.03 0.63
CA LEU A 383 6.61 -20.47 0.43
C LEU A 383 5.86 -20.98 -0.80
N GLY A 384 4.61 -20.59 -0.97
CA GLY A 384 3.80 -20.99 -2.12
C GLY A 384 4.46 -20.65 -3.45
N ILE A 385 4.99 -19.43 -3.61
CA ILE A 385 5.66 -19.05 -4.86
C ILE A 385 7.01 -19.76 -5.04
N ILE A 386 7.78 -19.99 -3.96
CA ILE A 386 9.04 -20.76 -4.03
C ILE A 386 8.78 -22.15 -4.61
N LEU A 387 7.75 -22.84 -4.11
CA LEU A 387 7.40 -24.19 -4.58
C LEU A 387 6.98 -24.18 -6.05
N ILE A 388 6.22 -23.18 -6.48
CA ILE A 388 5.75 -23.05 -7.86
C ILE A 388 6.92 -22.78 -8.80
N VAL A 389 7.72 -21.73 -8.56
CA VAL A 389 8.76 -21.30 -9.51
C VAL A 389 9.94 -22.27 -9.64
N ASN A 390 10.11 -23.16 -8.66
CA ASN A 390 11.12 -24.22 -8.69
C ASN A 390 10.59 -25.54 -9.29
N SER A 391 9.30 -25.64 -9.59
CA SER A 391 8.73 -26.82 -10.24
C SER A 391 8.85 -26.74 -11.76
N LYS A 392 9.71 -27.54 -12.36
CA LYS A 392 9.88 -27.63 -13.83
C LYS A 392 8.56 -27.95 -14.54
N LYS A 393 7.71 -28.79 -13.92
CA LYS A 393 6.41 -29.18 -14.46
C LYS A 393 5.44 -28.01 -14.52
N ILE A 394 5.34 -27.23 -13.44
CA ILE A 394 4.44 -26.06 -13.35
C ILE A 394 4.94 -24.95 -14.26
N MET A 395 6.23 -24.64 -14.20
CA MET A 395 6.86 -23.56 -14.97
C MET A 395 7.17 -23.94 -16.44
N LYS A 396 6.62 -25.05 -16.95
CA LYS A 396 6.80 -25.47 -18.35
C LYS A 396 8.27 -25.50 -18.81
N GLY A 397 9.17 -25.90 -17.93
CA GLY A 397 10.61 -25.98 -18.21
C GLY A 397 11.40 -24.68 -17.99
N TYR A 398 10.74 -23.54 -17.72
CA TYR A 398 11.44 -22.30 -17.37
C TYR A 398 12.13 -22.44 -16.02
N LYS A 399 13.40 -22.04 -15.97
CA LYS A 399 14.20 -22.09 -14.74
C LYS A 399 14.27 -20.72 -14.09
N THR A 400 14.02 -20.69 -12.79
CA THR A 400 14.28 -19.50 -11.97
C THR A 400 15.78 -19.33 -11.76
N SER A 401 16.31 -18.11 -11.90
CA SER A 401 17.71 -17.84 -11.69
C SER A 401 18.11 -18.05 -10.22
N ILE A 402 19.36 -18.41 -9.99
CA ILE A 402 19.90 -18.61 -8.63
C ILE A 402 19.73 -17.36 -7.77
N GLY A 403 20.00 -16.16 -8.33
CA GLY A 403 19.83 -14.90 -7.59
C GLY A 403 18.39 -14.65 -7.14
N VAL A 404 17.38 -14.97 -7.99
CA VAL A 404 15.96 -14.85 -7.61
C VAL A 404 15.63 -15.87 -6.51
N ASN A 405 16.14 -17.10 -6.59
CA ASN A 405 15.92 -18.10 -5.54
C ASN A 405 16.55 -17.67 -4.20
N ILE A 406 17.78 -17.17 -4.19
CA ILE A 406 18.40 -16.62 -2.99
C ILE A 406 17.50 -15.53 -2.40
N GLY A 407 17.03 -14.59 -3.22
CA GLY A 407 16.13 -13.52 -2.77
C GLY A 407 14.81 -14.05 -2.22
N LEU A 408 14.19 -15.08 -2.82
CA LEU A 408 12.95 -15.69 -2.35
C LEU A 408 13.16 -16.44 -1.00
N PHE A 409 14.25 -17.18 -0.83
CA PHE A 409 14.55 -17.85 0.45
C PHE A 409 14.88 -16.83 1.54
N SER A 410 15.61 -15.75 1.21
CA SER A 410 15.84 -14.64 2.14
C SER A 410 14.53 -13.95 2.52
N ALA A 411 13.61 -13.73 1.57
CA ALA A 411 12.27 -13.19 1.84
C ALA A 411 11.44 -14.12 2.74
N LEU A 412 11.56 -15.45 2.56
CA LEU A 412 10.90 -16.41 3.43
C LEU A 412 11.44 -16.33 4.86
N PHE A 413 12.77 -16.36 5.01
CA PHE A 413 13.39 -16.23 6.33
C PHE A 413 12.99 -14.93 7.01
N PHE A 414 13.07 -13.81 6.29
CA PHE A 414 12.65 -12.50 6.79
C PHE A 414 11.18 -12.51 7.22
N SER A 415 10.28 -13.06 6.39
CA SER A 415 8.85 -13.13 6.71
C SER A 415 8.54 -13.96 7.96
N LEU A 416 9.30 -15.06 8.18
CA LEU A 416 9.17 -15.88 9.39
C LEU A 416 9.61 -15.13 10.64
N VAL A 417 10.77 -14.45 10.58
CA VAL A 417 11.28 -13.63 11.69
C VAL A 417 10.29 -12.52 12.04
N ILE A 418 9.76 -11.83 11.02
CA ILE A 418 8.80 -10.74 11.25
C ILE A 418 7.46 -11.25 11.77
N SER A 419 6.97 -12.40 11.28
CA SER A 419 5.75 -13.02 11.82
C SER A 419 5.92 -13.42 13.30
N TYR A 420 7.09 -13.92 13.68
CA TYR A 420 7.40 -14.20 15.07
C TYR A 420 7.42 -12.92 15.92
N ASN A 421 8.11 -11.86 15.46
CA ASN A 421 8.13 -10.57 16.15
C ASN A 421 6.73 -9.96 16.25
N GLY A 422 5.89 -10.07 15.22
CA GLY A 422 4.49 -9.65 15.24
C GLY A 422 3.67 -10.41 16.28
N THR A 423 3.90 -11.72 16.46
CA THR A 423 3.23 -12.52 17.50
C THR A 423 3.64 -12.04 18.88
N VAL A 424 4.95 -11.86 19.12
CA VAL A 424 5.46 -11.35 20.40
C VAL A 424 4.88 -9.96 20.69
N ALA A 425 4.89 -9.06 19.70
CA ALA A 425 4.35 -7.71 19.86
C ALA A 425 2.86 -7.70 20.22
N LEU A 426 2.05 -8.58 19.61
CA LEU A 426 0.62 -8.68 19.97
C LEU A 426 0.42 -9.25 21.39
N THR A 427 1.23 -10.22 21.83
CA THR A 427 1.14 -10.75 23.19
C THR A 427 1.62 -9.77 24.26
N GLU A 428 2.48 -8.81 23.91
CA GLU A 428 2.90 -7.73 24.80
C GLU A 428 1.87 -6.58 24.83
N TYR A 429 1.03 -6.45 23.79
CA TYR A 429 0.00 -5.41 23.66
C TYR A 429 -1.31 -5.76 24.38
N PHE A 430 -1.73 -7.03 24.36
CA PHE A 430 -2.94 -7.55 25.04
C PHE A 430 -2.61 -8.25 26.35
#